data_480c46a63e37c3cc2bf86219d79c985e
#
_entry.id   480c46a63e37c3cc2bf86219d79c985e
#
_cell.length_a   1.000
_cell.length_b   1.000
_cell.length_c   1.000
_cell.angle_alpha   90.00
_cell.angle_beta   90.00
_cell.angle_gamma   90.00
#
_symmetry.space_group_name_H-M   'P 1'
#
loop_
_entity.id
_entity.type
_entity.pdbx_description
1 polymer ?
#
loop_
_entity_poly.entity_id
_entity_poly.type
_entity_poly.pdbx_seq_one_letter_code
_entity_poly.pdbx_strand_id
1 'polypeptide(L)'
;MAGAMLKAALRTELVQAKDVLVYDKNPAAAERFGVEVAMSASEVVGRSKVIQLGVKPQDMPGLLSELDLRNRLVISIAAGVTLAQIEPHAPCCVRMMPNINAAVGQAITAYCATEQVTPAELAFIKSYCECFGQAIHLEEEHFSAFLALAGSGPAFVYLFIDELARAGVAAGLPRVTALEIAAQSVLGSAAMVQESNVHPCELADRVCSPEGTTIAGVNALLKHGFSHAVSQAVLTAAARDRELGIL
;
A
#
# COMPACT_ATOMS: atom_id res chain seq x y z
N MET A 1 5.06 2.28 -8.03
CA MET A 1 3.69 2.20 -7.46
C MET A 1 2.64 2.51 -8.53
N ALA A 2 2.54 3.71 -9.07
CA ALA A 2 1.54 4.08 -10.08
C ALA A 2 1.41 3.05 -11.22
N GLY A 3 2.52 2.56 -11.77
CA GLY A 3 2.50 1.54 -12.81
C GLY A 3 1.94 0.18 -12.38
N ALA A 4 2.07 -0.23 -11.12
CA ALA A 4 1.44 -1.45 -10.61
C ALA A 4 -0.08 -1.28 -10.52
N MET A 5 -0.54 -0.11 -10.06
CA MET A 5 -1.96 0.25 -10.01
C MET A 5 -2.58 0.29 -11.40
N LEU A 6 -1.92 0.94 -12.37
CA LEU A 6 -2.38 0.98 -13.75
C LEU A 6 -2.49 -0.42 -14.37
N LYS A 7 -1.46 -1.26 -14.21
CA LYS A 7 -1.51 -2.66 -14.68
C LYS A 7 -2.68 -3.42 -14.08
N ALA A 8 -2.98 -3.22 -12.80
CA ALA A 8 -4.09 -3.88 -12.15
C ALA A 8 -5.44 -3.39 -12.70
N ALA A 9 -5.63 -2.07 -12.88
CA ALA A 9 -6.85 -1.51 -13.44
C ALA A 9 -7.13 -1.97 -14.89
N LEU A 10 -6.07 -2.10 -15.71
CA LEU A 10 -6.17 -2.65 -17.06
C LEU A 10 -6.52 -4.15 -17.04
N ARG A 11 -5.91 -4.91 -16.13
CA ARG A 11 -6.16 -6.35 -16.00
C ARG A 11 -7.57 -6.67 -15.53
N THR A 12 -8.13 -5.85 -14.66
CA THR A 12 -9.50 -6.01 -14.14
C THR A 12 -10.55 -5.34 -15.00
N GLU A 13 -10.14 -4.76 -16.14
CA GLU A 13 -11.01 -4.04 -17.08
C GLU A 13 -11.78 -2.86 -16.47
N LEU A 14 -11.33 -2.33 -15.33
CA LEU A 14 -11.89 -1.10 -14.76
C LEU A 14 -11.73 0.07 -15.74
N VAL A 15 -10.61 0.10 -16.47
CA VAL A 15 -10.31 1.04 -17.56
C VAL A 15 -9.80 0.28 -18.77
N GLN A 16 -10.11 0.78 -19.98
CA GLN A 16 -9.58 0.23 -21.21
C GLN A 16 -8.32 0.99 -21.63
N ALA A 17 -7.38 0.31 -22.31
CA ALA A 17 -6.13 0.92 -22.73
C ALA A 17 -6.32 2.19 -23.60
N LYS A 18 -7.38 2.23 -24.43
CA LYS A 18 -7.74 3.39 -25.28
C LYS A 18 -8.20 4.62 -24.47
N ASP A 19 -8.62 4.43 -23.21
CA ASP A 19 -9.14 5.49 -22.33
C ASP A 19 -8.06 5.99 -21.36
N VAL A 20 -6.82 5.49 -21.48
CA VAL A 20 -5.70 5.82 -20.61
C VAL A 20 -4.61 6.56 -21.39
N LEU A 21 -4.19 7.68 -20.82
CA LEU A 21 -3.08 8.49 -21.30
C LEU A 21 -2.01 8.59 -20.23
N VAL A 22 -0.76 8.26 -20.56
CA VAL A 22 0.35 8.26 -19.59
C VAL A 22 1.44 9.23 -20.05
N TYR A 23 1.99 9.96 -19.12
CA TYR A 23 3.21 10.73 -19.29
C TYR A 23 4.23 10.35 -18.20
N ASP A 24 5.46 10.13 -18.59
CA ASP A 24 6.61 9.97 -17.69
C ASP A 24 7.80 10.72 -18.29
N LYS A 25 8.63 11.34 -17.45
CA LYS A 25 9.90 11.99 -17.89
C LYS A 25 10.84 11.00 -18.59
N ASN A 26 10.70 9.71 -18.29
CA ASN A 26 11.35 8.61 -19.00
C ASN A 26 10.33 7.92 -19.94
N PRO A 27 10.35 8.16 -21.25
CA PRO A 27 9.35 7.60 -22.19
C PRO A 27 9.27 6.07 -22.15
N ALA A 28 10.40 5.38 -21.99
CA ALA A 28 10.42 3.92 -21.90
C ALA A 28 9.64 3.37 -20.68
N ALA A 29 9.46 4.20 -19.63
CA ALA A 29 8.65 3.83 -18.48
C ALA A 29 7.15 3.89 -18.81
N ALA A 30 6.71 4.74 -19.74
CA ALA A 30 5.32 4.87 -20.17
C ALA A 30 4.95 3.81 -21.21
N GLU A 31 5.79 3.59 -22.21
CA GLU A 31 5.54 2.68 -23.36
C GLU A 31 5.23 1.23 -22.95
N ARG A 32 5.78 0.77 -21.82
CA ARG A 32 5.60 -0.61 -21.31
C ARG A 32 4.17 -0.99 -20.92
N PHE A 33 3.23 -0.04 -20.90
CA PHE A 33 1.85 -0.30 -20.50
C PHE A 33 0.91 -0.59 -21.66
N GLY A 34 1.34 -0.36 -22.93
CA GLY A 34 0.51 -0.56 -24.10
C GLY A 34 -0.68 0.42 -24.18
N VAL A 35 -0.51 1.61 -23.60
CA VAL A 35 -1.48 2.71 -23.62
C VAL A 35 -0.91 3.90 -24.38
N GLU A 36 -1.74 4.89 -24.69
CA GLU A 36 -1.27 6.12 -25.35
C GLU A 36 -0.28 6.88 -24.46
N VAL A 37 0.82 7.34 -25.04
CA VAL A 37 1.85 8.12 -24.34
C VAL A 37 1.73 9.58 -24.78
N ALA A 38 1.52 10.47 -23.81
CA ALA A 38 1.48 11.92 -24.00
C ALA A 38 2.88 12.52 -24.13
N MET A 39 2.98 13.64 -24.81
CA MET A 39 4.22 14.41 -24.97
C MET A 39 4.53 15.28 -23.76
N SER A 40 3.52 15.57 -22.90
CA SER A 40 3.67 16.41 -21.70
C SER A 40 2.62 16.10 -20.65
N ALA A 41 2.89 16.49 -19.40
CA ALA A 41 1.91 16.44 -18.31
C ALA A 41 0.69 17.33 -18.59
N SER A 42 0.89 18.49 -19.22
CA SER A 42 -0.21 19.41 -19.62
C SER A 42 -1.14 18.78 -20.64
N GLU A 43 -0.63 17.96 -21.55
CA GLU A 43 -1.46 17.20 -22.50
C GLU A 43 -2.35 16.19 -21.76
N VAL A 44 -1.79 15.46 -20.77
CA VAL A 44 -2.57 14.54 -19.94
C VAL A 44 -3.72 15.27 -19.26
N VAL A 45 -3.44 16.41 -18.63
CA VAL A 45 -4.46 17.22 -17.94
C VAL A 45 -5.53 17.73 -18.93
N GLY A 46 -5.13 18.20 -20.11
CA GLY A 46 -6.06 18.71 -21.12
C GLY A 46 -7.04 17.67 -21.64
N ARG A 47 -6.61 16.39 -21.71
CA ARG A 47 -7.37 15.29 -22.33
C ARG A 47 -8.05 14.35 -21.34
N SER A 48 -7.72 14.41 -20.04
CA SER A 48 -8.21 13.45 -19.03
C SER A 48 -9.11 14.12 -18.01
N LYS A 49 -10.09 13.39 -17.48
CA LYS A 49 -10.97 13.82 -16.38
C LYS A 49 -10.40 13.46 -15.02
N VAL A 50 -9.73 12.33 -14.93
CA VAL A 50 -9.09 11.83 -13.71
C VAL A 50 -7.58 11.87 -13.92
N ILE A 51 -6.87 12.49 -12.99
CA ILE A 51 -5.41 12.68 -13.05
C ILE A 51 -4.77 11.98 -11.86
N GLN A 52 -3.96 10.96 -12.11
CA GLN A 52 -3.16 10.34 -11.06
C GLN A 52 -1.75 10.92 -11.04
N LEU A 53 -1.37 11.54 -9.93
CA LEU A 53 -0.04 12.08 -9.69
C LEU A 53 0.83 10.98 -9.07
N GLY A 54 1.69 10.37 -9.88
CA GLY A 54 2.60 9.29 -9.50
C GLY A 54 4.05 9.75 -9.31
N VAL A 55 4.28 11.03 -9.05
CA VAL A 55 5.60 11.65 -8.87
C VAL A 55 6.11 11.49 -7.44
N LYS A 56 7.42 11.72 -7.24
CA LYS A 56 8.00 11.74 -5.89
C LYS A 56 7.55 12.98 -5.13
N PRO A 57 7.48 12.95 -3.79
CA PRO A 57 7.04 14.08 -2.98
C PRO A 57 7.76 15.40 -3.29
N GLN A 58 9.07 15.36 -3.49
CA GLN A 58 9.87 16.56 -3.79
C GLN A 58 9.56 17.20 -5.15
N ASP A 59 9.00 16.45 -6.09
CA ASP A 59 8.61 16.95 -7.42
C ASP A 59 7.17 17.53 -7.42
N MET A 60 6.40 17.28 -6.37
CA MET A 60 4.98 17.64 -6.31
C MET A 60 4.74 19.16 -6.38
N PRO A 61 5.44 20.03 -5.60
CA PRO A 61 5.18 21.47 -5.64
C PRO A 61 5.38 22.08 -7.03
N GLY A 62 6.45 21.69 -7.74
CA GLY A 62 6.72 22.14 -9.10
C GLY A 62 5.60 21.71 -10.05
N LEU A 63 5.19 20.45 -9.98
CA LEU A 63 4.14 19.91 -10.85
C LEU A 63 2.78 20.60 -10.61
N LEU A 64 2.41 20.83 -9.35
CA LEU A 64 1.15 21.51 -9.01
C LEU A 64 1.12 22.96 -9.47
N SER A 65 2.26 23.66 -9.49
CA SER A 65 2.34 25.05 -9.97
C SER A 65 2.25 25.17 -11.49
N GLU A 66 2.62 24.13 -12.25
CA GLU A 66 2.64 24.12 -13.70
C GLU A 66 1.31 23.68 -14.33
N LEU A 67 0.47 22.95 -13.61
CA LEU A 67 -0.73 22.32 -14.15
C LEU A 67 -2.03 22.99 -13.69
N ASP A 68 -2.99 23.17 -14.60
CA ASP A 68 -4.36 23.60 -14.24
C ASP A 68 -5.25 22.38 -13.91
N LEU A 69 -5.32 22.04 -12.64
CA LEU A 69 -6.02 20.86 -12.12
C LEU A 69 -7.43 21.16 -11.56
N ARG A 70 -7.88 22.41 -11.61
CA ARG A 70 -9.10 22.89 -10.91
C ARG A 70 -10.39 22.17 -11.29
N ASN A 71 -10.49 21.63 -12.49
CA ASN A 71 -11.67 20.95 -12.99
C ASN A 71 -11.42 19.45 -13.22
N ARG A 72 -10.55 18.84 -12.44
CA ARG A 72 -10.16 17.43 -12.54
C ARG A 72 -10.29 16.72 -11.20
N LEU A 73 -10.69 15.46 -11.23
CA LEU A 73 -10.47 14.58 -10.09
C LEU A 73 -8.99 14.24 -10.02
N VAL A 74 -8.31 14.68 -8.98
CA VAL A 74 -6.88 14.45 -8.80
C VAL A 74 -6.65 13.37 -7.76
N ILE A 75 -5.85 12.38 -8.09
CA ILE A 75 -5.43 11.29 -7.21
C ILE A 75 -3.95 11.47 -6.91
N SER A 76 -3.59 11.69 -5.66
CA SER A 76 -2.20 11.72 -5.21
C SER A 76 -1.83 10.43 -4.48
N ILE A 77 -0.69 9.84 -4.86
CA ILE A 77 -0.08 8.71 -4.15
C ILE A 77 1.29 9.05 -3.55
N ALA A 78 1.58 10.35 -3.43
CA ALA A 78 2.85 10.82 -2.89
C ALA A 78 2.86 10.71 -1.36
N ALA A 79 3.85 10.00 -0.82
CA ALA A 79 4.03 9.91 0.63
C ALA A 79 4.35 11.28 1.24
N GLY A 80 3.79 11.58 2.41
CA GLY A 80 4.04 12.84 3.11
C GLY A 80 3.36 14.10 2.53
N VAL A 81 2.74 14.02 1.34
CA VAL A 81 2.01 15.16 0.75
C VAL A 81 0.55 15.11 1.20
N THR A 82 0.09 16.15 1.90
CA THR A 82 -1.26 16.22 2.47
C THR A 82 -2.28 16.80 1.50
N LEU A 83 -3.58 16.57 1.77
CA LEU A 83 -4.68 17.22 1.03
C LEU A 83 -4.55 18.75 1.09
N ALA A 84 -4.24 19.33 2.25
CA ALA A 84 -4.07 20.77 2.41
C ALA A 84 -2.98 21.37 1.50
N GLN A 85 -1.97 20.60 1.11
CA GLN A 85 -0.94 21.05 0.17
C GLN A 85 -1.39 20.96 -1.29
N ILE A 86 -2.35 20.08 -1.62
CA ILE A 86 -2.82 19.84 -2.99
C ILE A 86 -4.07 20.65 -3.30
N GLU A 87 -4.99 20.78 -2.37
CA GLU A 87 -6.31 21.40 -2.51
C GLU A 87 -6.29 22.82 -3.14
N PRO A 88 -5.34 23.72 -2.81
CA PRO A 88 -5.26 25.04 -3.46
C PRO A 88 -5.08 24.98 -4.99
N HIS A 89 -4.51 23.88 -5.51
CA HIS A 89 -4.27 23.64 -6.93
C HIS A 89 -5.30 22.72 -7.57
N ALA A 90 -5.85 21.79 -6.77
CA ALA A 90 -6.79 20.75 -7.19
C ALA A 90 -7.89 20.59 -6.11
N PRO A 91 -8.96 21.41 -6.14
CA PRO A 91 -10.02 21.35 -5.13
C PRO A 91 -10.69 19.99 -5.00
N CYS A 92 -10.83 19.24 -6.10
CA CYS A 92 -11.36 17.88 -6.13
C CYS A 92 -10.19 16.88 -6.07
N CYS A 93 -9.70 16.55 -4.87
CA CYS A 93 -8.51 15.75 -4.67
C CYS A 93 -8.74 14.57 -3.72
N VAL A 94 -8.15 13.44 -4.08
CA VAL A 94 -8.08 12.23 -3.26
C VAL A 94 -6.61 11.91 -2.98
N ARG A 95 -6.28 11.78 -1.72
CA ARG A 95 -5.01 11.21 -1.28
C ARG A 95 -5.17 9.71 -1.11
N MET A 96 -4.29 8.93 -1.73
CA MET A 96 -4.27 7.47 -1.62
C MET A 96 -2.90 7.02 -1.12
N MET A 97 -2.89 6.00 -0.30
CA MET A 97 -1.66 5.36 0.20
C MET A 97 -1.73 3.85 -0.01
N PRO A 98 -1.38 3.36 -1.20
CA PRO A 98 -1.23 1.94 -1.46
C PRO A 98 0.08 1.40 -0.89
N ASN A 99 0.20 0.07 -0.75
CA ASN A 99 1.45 -0.57 -0.40
C ASN A 99 2.01 -1.45 -1.54
N ILE A 100 3.24 -1.98 -1.34
CA ILE A 100 3.97 -2.73 -2.38
C ILE A 100 3.22 -3.99 -2.84
N ASN A 101 2.35 -4.55 -2.00
CA ASN A 101 1.57 -5.75 -2.30
C ASN A 101 0.56 -5.55 -3.45
N ALA A 102 0.37 -4.30 -3.92
CA ALA A 102 -0.35 -4.01 -5.16
C ALA A 102 0.22 -4.76 -6.39
N ALA A 103 1.51 -5.06 -6.38
CA ALA A 103 2.15 -5.82 -7.44
C ALA A 103 1.58 -7.24 -7.61
N VAL A 104 1.03 -7.82 -6.54
CA VAL A 104 0.44 -9.15 -6.50
C VAL A 104 -1.08 -9.14 -6.24
N GLY A 105 -1.72 -7.96 -6.29
CA GLY A 105 -3.16 -7.83 -6.09
C GLY A 105 -3.62 -7.99 -4.63
N GLN A 106 -2.73 -7.85 -3.67
CA GLN A 106 -2.98 -8.03 -2.23
C GLN A 106 -2.62 -6.78 -1.41
N ALA A 107 -2.78 -5.61 -2.02
CA ALA A 107 -2.57 -4.36 -1.28
C ALA A 107 -3.70 -4.10 -0.28
N ILE A 108 -3.39 -3.29 0.71
CA ILE A 108 -4.39 -2.48 1.39
C ILE A 108 -4.07 -1.02 1.09
N THR A 109 -5.09 -0.24 0.72
CA THR A 109 -4.94 1.16 0.33
C THR A 109 -5.82 2.03 1.21
N ALA A 110 -5.22 2.94 1.99
CA ALA A 110 -5.98 4.01 2.63
C ALA A 110 -6.25 5.12 1.62
N TYR A 111 -7.43 5.76 1.73
CA TYR A 111 -7.75 6.96 0.99
C TYR A 111 -8.57 7.94 1.83
N CYS A 112 -8.36 9.22 1.58
CA CYS A 112 -9.20 10.34 2.05
C CYS A 112 -9.37 11.34 0.91
N ALA A 113 -10.32 12.26 1.05
CA ALA A 113 -10.69 13.18 -0.02
C ALA A 113 -11.06 14.56 0.52
N THR A 114 -10.96 15.57 -0.33
CA THR A 114 -11.54 16.89 -0.09
C THR A 114 -13.08 16.86 -0.19
N GLU A 115 -13.73 17.85 0.37
CA GLU A 115 -15.21 17.95 0.40
C GLU A 115 -15.84 18.03 -1.00
N GLN A 116 -15.08 18.49 -2.01
CA GLN A 116 -15.54 18.65 -3.38
C GLN A 116 -15.64 17.32 -4.16
N VAL A 117 -15.05 16.25 -3.63
CA VAL A 117 -15.12 14.92 -4.26
C VAL A 117 -16.51 14.32 -4.05
N THR A 118 -17.18 14.04 -5.16
CA THR A 118 -18.56 13.53 -5.15
C THR A 118 -18.64 12.06 -4.69
N PRO A 119 -19.79 11.59 -4.20
CA PRO A 119 -19.99 10.17 -3.87
C PRO A 119 -19.72 9.21 -5.04
N ALA A 120 -20.00 9.62 -6.28
CA ALA A 120 -19.72 8.81 -7.46
C ALA A 120 -18.22 8.68 -7.73
N GLU A 121 -17.46 9.76 -7.52
CA GLU A 121 -16.00 9.74 -7.62
C GLU A 121 -15.37 8.90 -6.51
N LEU A 122 -15.87 8.99 -5.27
CA LEU A 122 -15.43 8.13 -4.18
C LEU A 122 -15.70 6.64 -4.46
N ALA A 123 -16.85 6.32 -5.07
CA ALA A 123 -17.14 4.95 -5.49
C ALA A 123 -16.15 4.45 -6.56
N PHE A 124 -15.80 5.31 -7.53
CA PHE A 124 -14.75 5.02 -8.50
C PHE A 124 -13.40 4.79 -7.83
N ILE A 125 -12.99 5.65 -6.88
CA ILE A 125 -11.73 5.50 -6.14
C ILE A 125 -11.69 4.16 -5.39
N LYS A 126 -12.79 3.78 -4.73
CA LYS A 126 -12.90 2.49 -4.06
C LYS A 126 -12.71 1.34 -5.04
N SER A 127 -13.44 1.33 -6.15
CA SER A 127 -13.30 0.31 -7.19
C SER A 127 -11.89 0.27 -7.78
N TYR A 128 -11.24 1.44 -7.92
CA TYR A 128 -9.87 1.51 -8.37
C TYR A 128 -8.89 0.85 -7.39
N CYS A 129 -9.05 1.08 -6.09
CA CYS A 129 -8.25 0.40 -5.07
C CYS A 129 -8.48 -1.13 -5.09
N GLU A 130 -9.72 -1.55 -5.27
CA GLU A 130 -10.12 -2.96 -5.30
C GLU A 130 -9.51 -3.74 -6.48
N CYS A 131 -9.05 -3.06 -7.53
CA CYS A 131 -8.30 -3.70 -8.64
C CYS A 131 -6.98 -4.34 -8.18
N PHE A 132 -6.38 -3.84 -7.10
CA PHE A 132 -5.07 -4.30 -6.63
C PHE A 132 -5.05 -4.68 -5.14
N GLY A 133 -6.22 -4.81 -4.50
CA GLY A 133 -6.34 -5.27 -3.11
C GLY A 133 -7.59 -4.76 -2.43
N GLN A 134 -7.46 -4.34 -1.18
CA GLN A 134 -8.55 -3.79 -0.38
C GLN A 134 -8.46 -2.27 -0.25
N ALA A 135 -9.61 -1.61 -0.10
CA ALA A 135 -9.74 -0.18 0.11
C ALA A 135 -10.25 0.11 1.53
N ILE A 136 -9.67 1.10 2.19
CA ILE A 136 -10.14 1.62 3.47
C ILE A 136 -10.22 3.14 3.42
N HIS A 137 -11.41 3.71 3.71
CA HIS A 137 -11.53 5.14 3.96
C HIS A 137 -10.97 5.44 5.35
N LEU A 138 -10.08 6.41 5.45
CA LEU A 138 -9.38 6.74 6.69
C LEU A 138 -9.17 8.24 6.77
N GLU A 139 -9.42 8.86 7.92
CA GLU A 139 -9.11 10.26 8.15
C GLU A 139 -7.61 10.52 7.97
N GLU A 140 -7.25 11.67 7.39
CA GLU A 140 -5.87 11.95 7.00
C GLU A 140 -4.90 11.93 8.18
N GLU A 141 -5.34 12.29 9.40
CA GLU A 141 -4.54 12.25 10.62
C GLU A 141 -4.01 10.84 10.97
N HIS A 142 -4.66 9.79 10.48
CA HIS A 142 -4.26 8.40 10.70
C HIS A 142 -3.30 7.85 9.65
N PHE A 143 -2.96 8.64 8.61
CA PHE A 143 -2.12 8.14 7.51
C PHE A 143 -0.71 7.75 7.94
N SER A 144 -0.11 8.42 8.95
CA SER A 144 1.21 8.02 9.47
C SER A 144 1.15 6.67 10.19
N ALA A 145 0.07 6.40 10.94
CA ALA A 145 -0.13 5.09 11.57
C ALA A 145 -0.39 4.00 10.52
N PHE A 146 -1.21 4.31 9.51
CA PHE A 146 -1.46 3.42 8.38
C PHE A 146 -0.17 3.12 7.61
N LEU A 147 0.65 4.13 7.31
CA LEU A 147 1.93 3.95 6.61
C LEU A 147 2.85 3.02 7.41
N ALA A 148 2.96 3.21 8.71
CA ALA A 148 3.80 2.37 9.55
C ALA A 148 3.34 0.91 9.54
N LEU A 149 2.02 0.67 9.58
CA LEU A 149 1.43 -0.67 9.63
C LEU A 149 1.37 -1.33 8.25
N ALA A 150 0.93 -0.63 7.23
CA ALA A 150 0.65 -1.17 5.89
C ALA A 150 1.74 -0.85 4.85
N GLY A 151 2.33 0.34 4.90
CA GLY A 151 3.41 0.74 3.99
C GLY A 151 4.75 0.10 4.36
N SER A 152 5.13 0.17 5.65
CA SER A 152 6.37 -0.39 6.18
C SER A 152 6.22 -1.87 6.58
N GLY A 153 5.03 -2.29 7.00
CA GLY A 153 4.71 -3.63 7.46
C GLY A 153 5.20 -4.77 6.56
N PRO A 154 5.09 -4.69 5.22
CA PRO A 154 5.66 -5.72 4.35
C PRO A 154 7.13 -6.01 4.60
N ALA A 155 7.96 -4.99 4.88
CA ALA A 155 9.37 -5.18 5.21
C ALA A 155 9.56 -5.96 6.51
N PHE A 156 8.73 -5.68 7.53
CA PHE A 156 8.76 -6.41 8.81
C PHE A 156 8.36 -7.87 8.62
N VAL A 157 7.34 -8.12 7.79
CA VAL A 157 6.89 -9.48 7.45
C VAL A 157 7.97 -10.24 6.66
N TYR A 158 8.67 -9.59 5.72
CA TYR A 158 9.77 -10.25 4.98
C TYR A 158 10.91 -10.67 5.92
N LEU A 159 11.27 -9.82 6.89
CA LEU A 159 12.25 -10.19 7.92
C LEU A 159 11.76 -11.36 8.77
N PHE A 160 10.50 -11.34 9.19
CA PHE A 160 9.91 -12.44 9.96
C PHE A 160 9.91 -13.77 9.19
N ILE A 161 9.56 -13.75 7.91
CA ILE A 161 9.62 -14.94 7.02
C ILE A 161 11.07 -15.46 6.90
N ASP A 162 12.03 -14.55 6.72
CA ASP A 162 13.44 -14.96 6.61
C ASP A 162 13.97 -15.59 7.91
N GLU A 163 13.63 -15.02 9.06
CA GLU A 163 14.04 -15.57 10.36
C GLU A 163 13.37 -16.92 10.67
N LEU A 164 12.09 -17.11 10.32
CA LEU A 164 11.44 -18.42 10.38
C LEU A 164 12.17 -19.45 9.52
N ALA A 165 12.53 -19.07 8.29
CA ALA A 165 13.25 -19.95 7.38
C ALA A 165 14.68 -20.28 7.88
N ARG A 166 15.40 -19.32 8.49
CA ARG A 166 16.71 -19.55 9.14
C ARG A 166 16.59 -20.52 10.31
N ALA A 167 15.57 -20.35 11.15
CA ALA A 167 15.30 -21.28 12.24
C ALA A 167 14.97 -22.69 11.73
N GLY A 168 14.20 -22.79 10.62
CA GLY A 168 13.95 -24.05 9.94
C GLY A 168 15.22 -24.77 9.47
N VAL A 169 16.19 -24.01 8.94
CA VAL A 169 17.51 -24.55 8.58
C VAL A 169 18.27 -25.04 9.81
N ALA A 170 18.24 -24.28 10.89
CA ALA A 170 18.87 -24.69 12.14
C ALA A 170 18.21 -25.98 12.72
N ALA A 171 16.93 -26.21 12.42
CA ALA A 171 16.20 -27.42 12.76
C ALA A 171 16.41 -28.59 11.75
N GLY A 172 17.23 -28.40 10.69
CA GLY A 172 17.62 -29.46 9.75
C GLY A 172 16.95 -29.41 8.37
N LEU A 173 16.15 -28.39 8.08
CA LEU A 173 15.52 -28.27 6.74
C LEU A 173 16.49 -27.66 5.71
N PRO A 174 16.42 -28.05 4.42
CA PRO A 174 17.09 -27.33 3.35
C PRO A 174 16.56 -25.88 3.26
N ARG A 175 17.43 -24.91 2.96
CA ARG A 175 17.10 -23.47 2.93
C ARG A 175 15.92 -23.13 2.03
N VAL A 176 15.86 -23.71 0.83
CA VAL A 176 14.78 -23.43 -0.15
C VAL A 176 13.44 -23.90 0.43
N THR A 177 13.40 -25.13 0.92
CA THR A 177 12.18 -25.72 1.52
C THR A 177 11.75 -24.95 2.78
N ALA A 178 12.69 -24.56 3.63
CA ALA A 178 12.39 -23.77 4.82
C ALA A 178 11.76 -22.40 4.47
N LEU A 179 12.24 -21.75 3.41
CA LEU A 179 11.66 -20.48 2.93
C LEU A 179 10.24 -20.64 2.38
N GLU A 180 10.01 -21.69 1.57
CA GLU A 180 8.68 -22.00 1.05
C GLU A 180 7.67 -22.28 2.16
N ILE A 181 8.05 -23.09 3.15
CA ILE A 181 7.19 -23.40 4.32
C ILE A 181 6.90 -22.14 5.12
N ALA A 182 7.91 -21.31 5.41
CA ALA A 182 7.75 -20.10 6.20
C ALA A 182 6.81 -19.10 5.50
N ALA A 183 7.01 -18.86 4.20
CA ALA A 183 6.17 -17.96 3.42
C ALA A 183 4.71 -18.45 3.36
N GLN A 184 4.48 -19.74 3.10
CA GLN A 184 3.14 -20.31 3.05
C GLN A 184 2.45 -20.30 4.42
N SER A 185 3.18 -20.55 5.51
CA SER A 185 2.64 -20.47 6.88
C SER A 185 2.14 -19.07 7.21
N VAL A 186 2.92 -18.03 6.89
CA VAL A 186 2.52 -16.63 7.13
C VAL A 186 1.31 -16.26 6.28
N LEU A 187 1.29 -16.64 4.99
CA LEU A 187 0.16 -16.39 4.09
C LEU A 187 -1.13 -17.04 4.62
N GLY A 188 -1.07 -18.33 4.97
CA GLY A 188 -2.24 -19.05 5.48
C GLY A 188 -2.74 -18.50 6.82
N SER A 189 -1.84 -18.10 7.70
CA SER A 189 -2.22 -17.50 8.99
C SER A 189 -2.90 -16.14 8.82
N ALA A 190 -2.42 -15.31 7.89
CA ALA A 190 -3.06 -14.03 7.57
C ALA A 190 -4.46 -14.24 6.98
N ALA A 191 -4.61 -15.19 6.05
CA ALA A 191 -5.91 -15.54 5.47
C ALA A 191 -6.88 -16.03 6.56
N MET A 192 -6.43 -16.89 7.48
CA MET A 192 -7.24 -17.37 8.60
C MET A 192 -7.78 -16.24 9.48
N VAL A 193 -6.97 -15.21 9.76
CA VAL A 193 -7.42 -14.02 10.51
C VAL A 193 -8.50 -13.25 9.74
N GLN A 194 -8.33 -13.08 8.43
CA GLN A 194 -9.28 -12.33 7.59
C GLN A 194 -10.62 -13.07 7.41
N GLU A 195 -10.60 -14.39 7.26
CA GLU A 195 -11.80 -15.18 6.92
C GLU A 195 -12.58 -15.64 8.13
N SER A 196 -11.92 -15.89 9.27
CA SER A 196 -12.59 -16.52 10.43
C SER A 196 -13.34 -15.55 11.32
N ASN A 197 -13.08 -14.25 11.27
CA ASN A 197 -13.54 -13.23 12.24
C ASN A 197 -13.20 -13.56 13.71
N VAL A 198 -12.21 -14.42 13.93
CA VAL A 198 -11.75 -14.85 15.26
C VAL A 198 -10.54 -14.01 15.67
N HIS A 199 -10.46 -13.62 16.92
CA HIS A 199 -9.34 -12.84 17.43
C HIS A 199 -8.01 -13.61 17.27
N PRO A 200 -6.91 -12.99 16.81
CA PRO A 200 -5.64 -13.69 16.57
C PRO A 200 -5.09 -14.48 17.76
N CYS A 201 -5.26 -14.00 18.98
CA CYS A 201 -4.86 -14.73 20.18
C CYS A 201 -5.67 -16.04 20.36
N GLU A 202 -6.96 -16.02 20.08
CA GLU A 202 -7.79 -17.23 20.13
C GLU A 202 -7.38 -18.23 19.04
N LEU A 203 -7.05 -17.76 17.85
CA LEU A 203 -6.49 -18.62 16.80
C LEU A 203 -5.16 -19.26 17.24
N ALA A 204 -4.29 -18.51 17.91
CA ALA A 204 -3.06 -19.02 18.48
C ALA A 204 -3.33 -20.09 19.55
N ASP A 205 -4.30 -19.87 20.47
CA ASP A 205 -4.67 -20.82 21.50
C ASP A 205 -5.19 -22.14 20.91
N ARG A 206 -5.95 -22.08 19.81
CA ARG A 206 -6.44 -23.28 19.11
C ARG A 206 -5.34 -24.18 18.56
N VAL A 207 -4.15 -23.62 18.29
CA VAL A 207 -2.97 -24.36 17.81
C VAL A 207 -2.10 -24.85 18.99
N CYS A 208 -2.29 -24.28 20.19
CA CYS A 208 -1.50 -24.59 21.38
C CYS A 208 -2.12 -25.74 22.18
N SER A 209 -1.57 -26.97 22.07
CA SER A 209 -1.93 -28.07 22.95
C SER A 209 -1.16 -27.99 24.27
N PRO A 210 -1.74 -28.53 25.39
CA PRO A 210 -1.04 -28.63 26.67
C PRO A 210 0.31 -29.36 26.51
N GLU A 211 1.39 -28.75 27.05
CA GLU A 211 2.77 -29.28 26.95
C GLU A 211 3.30 -29.47 25.51
N GLY A 212 2.59 -28.95 24.50
CA GLY A 212 2.91 -29.15 23.09
C GLY A 212 4.06 -28.28 22.61
N THR A 213 4.52 -28.57 21.40
CA THR A 213 5.64 -27.82 20.73
C THR A 213 5.27 -26.36 20.47
N THR A 214 4.01 -26.11 20.12
CA THR A 214 3.53 -24.75 19.79
C THR A 214 3.57 -23.83 21.00
N ILE A 215 3.04 -24.25 22.15
CA ILE A 215 3.06 -23.41 23.36
C ILE A 215 4.49 -23.16 23.86
N ALA A 216 5.39 -24.12 23.72
CA ALA A 216 6.79 -23.92 24.03
C ALA A 216 7.45 -22.86 23.15
N GLY A 217 7.15 -22.88 21.84
CA GLY A 217 7.59 -21.85 20.89
C GLY A 217 7.01 -20.47 21.17
N VAL A 218 5.70 -20.37 21.44
CA VAL A 218 5.05 -19.09 21.79
C VAL A 218 5.66 -18.48 23.05
N ASN A 219 5.88 -19.29 24.11
CA ASN A 219 6.54 -18.83 25.32
C ASN A 219 7.97 -18.34 25.08
N ALA A 220 8.71 -18.97 24.17
CA ALA A 220 10.02 -18.50 23.78
C ALA A 220 9.97 -17.14 23.08
N LEU A 221 9.04 -16.92 22.12
CA LEU A 221 8.85 -15.64 21.47
C LEU A 221 8.54 -14.53 22.48
N LEU A 222 7.61 -14.75 23.39
CA LEU A 222 7.23 -13.78 24.43
C LEU A 222 8.41 -13.46 25.36
N LYS A 223 9.14 -14.49 25.82
CA LYS A 223 10.32 -14.34 26.68
C LYS A 223 11.42 -13.50 26.03
N HIS A 224 11.59 -13.60 24.71
CA HIS A 224 12.60 -12.85 23.96
C HIS A 224 12.10 -11.51 23.41
N GLY A 225 10.95 -11.00 23.88
CA GLY A 225 10.51 -9.64 23.62
C GLY A 225 9.85 -9.41 22.25
N PHE A 226 9.29 -10.44 21.62
CA PHE A 226 8.62 -10.34 20.33
C PHE A 226 7.60 -9.21 20.28
N SER A 227 6.70 -9.14 21.27
CA SER A 227 5.66 -8.10 21.32
C SER A 227 6.25 -6.69 21.37
N HIS A 228 7.34 -6.49 22.14
CA HIS A 228 8.02 -5.21 22.25
C HIS A 228 8.68 -4.83 20.92
N ALA A 229 9.37 -5.76 20.28
CA ALA A 229 10.06 -5.53 19.01
C ALA A 229 9.07 -5.10 17.90
N VAL A 230 7.94 -5.81 17.78
CA VAL A 230 6.90 -5.50 16.79
C VAL A 230 6.28 -4.12 17.06
N SER A 231 5.90 -3.84 18.31
CA SER A 231 5.32 -2.53 18.68
C SER A 231 6.30 -1.39 18.40
N GLN A 232 7.58 -1.54 18.77
CA GLN A 232 8.59 -0.51 18.52
C GLN A 232 8.85 -0.28 17.04
N ALA A 233 8.84 -1.32 16.22
CA ALA A 233 9.00 -1.16 14.77
C ALA A 233 7.91 -0.27 14.17
N VAL A 234 6.64 -0.51 14.52
CA VAL A 234 5.50 0.28 14.04
C VAL A 234 5.54 1.70 14.59
N LEU A 235 5.75 1.89 15.90
CA LEU A 235 5.77 3.22 16.52
C LEU A 235 6.90 4.09 15.99
N THR A 236 8.10 3.51 15.80
CA THR A 236 9.26 4.22 15.23
C THR A 236 9.02 4.62 13.78
N ALA A 237 8.43 3.74 12.97
CA ALA A 237 8.09 4.07 11.59
C ALA A 237 7.05 5.20 11.50
N ALA A 238 6.01 5.18 12.34
CA ALA A 238 5.00 6.23 12.41
C ALA A 238 5.59 7.59 12.88
N ALA A 239 6.50 7.57 13.85
CA ALA A 239 7.19 8.78 14.31
C ALA A 239 8.05 9.37 13.18
N ARG A 240 8.79 8.52 12.46
CA ARG A 240 9.64 8.96 11.36
C ARG A 240 8.85 9.55 10.19
N ASP A 241 7.70 8.98 9.85
CA ASP A 241 6.83 9.54 8.80
C ASP A 241 6.36 10.96 9.15
N ARG A 242 5.96 11.18 10.41
CA ARG A 242 5.57 12.52 10.89
C ARG A 242 6.71 13.53 10.81
N GLU A 243 7.93 13.14 11.15
CA GLU A 243 9.12 14.01 11.01
C GLU A 243 9.37 14.40 9.54
N LEU A 244 9.19 13.45 8.61
CA LEU A 244 9.38 13.70 7.17
C LEU A 244 8.26 14.55 6.57
N GLY A 245 7.05 14.48 7.08
CA GLY A 245 5.90 15.26 6.61
C GLY A 245 5.92 16.73 7.08
N ILE A 246 6.80 17.10 8.00
CA ILE A 246 7.00 18.49 8.49
C ILE A 246 8.05 19.24 7.65
N LEU A 247 8.86 18.56 6.86
CA LEU A 247 9.89 19.10 5.97
C LEU A 247 9.34 19.44 4.59
#